data_c827b3e78542ed917dff789db2b32e44
#
_entry.id   c827b3e78542ed917dff789db2b32e44
#
_cell.length_a   1.000
_cell.length_b   1.000
_cell.length_c   1.000
_cell.angle_alpha   90.00
_cell.angle_beta   90.00
_cell.angle_gamma   90.00
#
_symmetry.space_group_name_H-M   'P 1'
#
loop_
_entity.id
_entity.type
_entity.pdbx_description
1 polymer ?
#
loop_
_entity_poly.entity_id
_entity_poly.type
_entity_poly.pdbx_seq_one_letter_code
_entity_poly.pdbx_strand_id
1 'polypeptide(L)'
;MHAHEKRVCMNSWQQHWQQQLAEREQRHLLRRVRILDSAQGADVEVDGKRYQSFISNDYLGFANHPALKKALADGAEKYGAGSGASHLLGGHSRAHQQLEEELAAFTGRDRALLFSTGYMANLGVLTALAGKGDCILQDKLNHASLLDGGLSSGADCRRYLHADTNSLEQHLARKAGKKILVATDGVFSMDGDIAPLLALATLCKKHDALLMVDDAHGFGVLGKTGAGSCEHFSLTQDDVPVLMGTLGKALGSFGAFVAGSHEMIEMLIQFARTYIYTTAMPPAQAAVTSAALQLLGAESWRR
;
A
#
# COMPACT_ATOMS: atom_id res chain seq x y z
N MET A 1 -37.09 48.45 -6.69
CA MET A 1 -37.06 47.12 -6.03
C MET A 1 -35.63 46.82 -5.70
N HIS A 2 -35.21 47.03 -4.43
CA HIS A 2 -33.87 46.74 -3.97
C HIS A 2 -33.78 45.25 -3.58
N ALA A 3 -33.00 44.49 -4.29
CA ALA A 3 -32.65 43.14 -3.90
C ALA A 3 -31.78 43.22 -2.64
N HIS A 4 -32.31 42.82 -1.49
CA HIS A 4 -31.54 42.58 -0.29
C HIS A 4 -30.65 41.34 -0.53
N GLU A 5 -29.40 41.55 -0.82
CA GLU A 5 -28.36 40.50 -0.66
C GLU A 5 -28.33 40.10 0.82
N LYS A 6 -28.92 38.94 1.11
CA LYS A 6 -28.73 38.29 2.42
C LYS A 6 -27.25 38.00 2.59
N ARG A 7 -26.53 38.85 3.33
CA ARG A 7 -25.22 38.49 3.87
C ARG A 7 -25.41 37.24 4.75
N VAL A 8 -25.10 36.08 4.20
CA VAL A 8 -25.03 34.85 4.98
C VAL A 8 -23.86 35.06 5.97
N CYS A 9 -24.19 35.24 7.26
CA CYS A 9 -23.16 35.32 8.30
C CYS A 9 -22.46 33.95 8.36
N MET A 10 -21.26 33.85 7.85
CA MET A 10 -20.47 32.61 7.90
C MET A 10 -20.18 32.27 9.36
N ASN A 11 -20.34 31.00 9.73
CA ASN A 11 -19.93 30.53 11.05
C ASN A 11 -18.37 30.47 11.15
N SER A 12 -17.87 30.36 12.37
CA SER A 12 -16.41 30.35 12.64
C SER A 12 -15.65 29.25 11.87
N TRP A 13 -16.29 28.10 11.59
CA TRP A 13 -15.68 27.02 10.80
C TRP A 13 -15.52 27.41 9.33
N GLN A 14 -16.50 28.06 8.73
CA GLN A 14 -16.41 28.51 7.34
C GLN A 14 -15.31 29.56 7.17
N GLN A 15 -15.18 30.49 8.12
CA GLN A 15 -14.10 31.49 8.13
C GLN A 15 -12.73 30.80 8.25
N HIS A 16 -12.59 29.84 9.16
CA HIS A 16 -11.37 29.05 9.32
C HIS A 16 -10.99 28.28 8.04
N TRP A 17 -11.95 27.58 7.41
CA TRP A 17 -11.68 26.85 6.16
C TRP A 17 -11.24 27.78 5.02
N GLN A 18 -11.88 28.94 4.87
CA GLN A 18 -11.49 29.93 3.87
C GLN A 18 -10.08 30.43 4.08
N GLN A 19 -9.70 30.73 5.34
CA GLN A 19 -8.35 31.13 5.66
C GLN A 19 -7.33 30.05 5.31
N GLN A 20 -7.57 28.80 5.70
CA GLN A 20 -6.68 27.67 5.40
C GLN A 20 -6.52 27.44 3.89
N LEU A 21 -7.60 27.57 3.12
CA LEU A 21 -7.56 27.44 1.67
C LEU A 21 -6.79 28.59 1.01
N ALA A 22 -7.00 29.83 1.46
CA ALA A 22 -6.27 31.01 0.97
C ALA A 22 -4.77 30.91 1.28
N GLU A 23 -4.39 30.46 2.47
CA GLU A 23 -2.98 30.21 2.82
C GLU A 23 -2.33 29.15 1.91
N ARG A 24 -3.06 28.06 1.58
CA ARG A 24 -2.58 27.06 0.63
C ARG A 24 -2.44 27.61 -0.79
N GLU A 25 -3.36 28.43 -1.22
CA GLU A 25 -3.31 29.08 -2.54
C GLU A 25 -2.10 30.02 -2.67
N GLN A 26 -1.86 30.87 -1.65
CA GLN A 26 -0.70 31.76 -1.58
C GLN A 26 0.64 30.99 -1.61
N ARG A 27 0.66 29.78 -1.05
CA ARG A 27 1.83 28.89 -1.04
C ARG A 27 1.92 27.99 -2.27
N HIS A 28 1.06 28.15 -3.27
CA HIS A 28 0.94 27.29 -4.46
C HIS A 28 0.76 25.78 -4.12
N LEU A 29 0.09 25.47 -2.99
CA LEU A 29 -0.16 24.12 -2.51
C LEU A 29 -1.62 23.68 -2.65
N LEU A 30 -2.45 24.49 -3.31
CA LEU A 30 -3.86 24.15 -3.52
C LEU A 30 -3.97 23.02 -4.55
N ARG A 31 -4.56 21.90 -4.11
CA ARG A 31 -4.79 20.74 -4.99
C ARG A 31 -6.10 20.90 -5.74
N ARG A 32 -6.12 20.51 -7.01
CA ARG A 32 -7.33 20.46 -7.84
C ARG A 32 -7.52 19.06 -8.40
N VAL A 33 -8.74 18.55 -8.33
CA VAL A 33 -9.10 17.30 -9.00
C VAL A 33 -9.16 17.55 -10.50
N ARG A 34 -8.56 16.65 -11.29
CA ARG A 34 -8.68 16.61 -12.74
C ARG A 34 -9.58 15.45 -13.14
N ILE A 35 -10.37 15.63 -14.18
CA ILE A 35 -11.28 14.60 -14.67
C ILE A 35 -10.59 13.85 -15.81
N LEU A 36 -10.41 12.54 -15.62
CA LEU A 36 -9.93 11.64 -16.64
C LEU A 36 -11.13 11.12 -17.44
N ASP A 37 -11.24 11.51 -18.70
CA ASP A 37 -12.38 11.16 -19.58
C ASP A 37 -12.13 9.89 -20.40
N SER A 38 -10.90 9.35 -20.36
CA SER A 38 -10.50 8.12 -21.03
C SER A 38 -10.19 6.99 -20.05
N ALA A 39 -9.98 5.78 -20.54
CA ALA A 39 -9.34 4.72 -19.77
C ALA A 39 -7.87 5.05 -19.48
N GLN A 40 -7.26 4.38 -18.48
CA GLN A 40 -5.83 4.48 -18.22
C GLN A 40 -5.01 3.99 -19.43
N GLY A 41 -3.88 4.67 -19.69
CA GLY A 41 -2.97 4.36 -20.78
C GLY A 41 -1.87 5.41 -20.91
N ALA A 42 -1.00 5.24 -21.90
CA ALA A 42 0.04 6.24 -22.21
C ALA A 42 -0.56 7.54 -22.77
N ASP A 43 -1.62 7.41 -23.58
CA ASP A 43 -2.40 8.53 -24.09
C ASP A 43 -3.71 8.61 -23.31
N VAL A 44 -4.00 9.77 -22.75
CA VAL A 44 -5.18 10.01 -21.92
C VAL A 44 -5.89 11.30 -22.33
N GLU A 45 -7.18 11.37 -22.04
CA GLU A 45 -7.99 12.57 -22.16
C GLU A 45 -8.34 13.09 -20.76
N VAL A 46 -7.97 14.35 -20.48
CA VAL A 46 -8.18 15.00 -19.19
C VAL A 46 -8.81 16.37 -19.42
N ASP A 47 -9.96 16.63 -18.80
CA ASP A 47 -10.73 17.86 -18.97
C ASP A 47 -10.91 18.19 -20.48
N GLY A 48 -11.25 17.18 -21.31
CA GLY A 48 -11.49 17.29 -22.75
C GLY A 48 -10.23 17.57 -23.61
N LYS A 49 -9.03 17.37 -23.08
CA LYS A 49 -7.75 17.54 -23.80
C LYS A 49 -6.91 16.27 -23.75
N ARG A 50 -6.24 15.96 -24.87
CA ARG A 50 -5.33 14.81 -24.96
C ARG A 50 -3.95 15.14 -24.41
N TYR A 51 -3.39 14.19 -23.64
CA TYR A 51 -2.05 14.25 -23.06
C TYR A 51 -1.35 12.90 -23.15
N GLN A 52 -0.03 12.93 -23.19
CA GLN A 52 0.79 11.76 -22.83
C GLN A 52 0.96 11.74 -21.30
N SER A 53 0.61 10.60 -20.67
CA SER A 53 0.64 10.45 -19.22
C SER A 53 1.99 9.95 -18.75
N PHE A 54 2.61 10.72 -17.84
CA PHE A 54 3.84 10.34 -17.11
C PHE A 54 3.61 10.24 -15.60
N ILE A 55 2.35 10.25 -15.16
CA ILE A 55 1.97 10.30 -13.73
C ILE A 55 1.26 9.04 -13.25
N SER A 56 1.01 8.08 -14.15
CA SER A 56 0.33 6.84 -13.80
C SER A 56 1.25 5.87 -13.06
N ASN A 57 0.72 5.18 -12.05
CA ASN A 57 1.38 4.07 -11.40
C ASN A 57 0.99 2.71 -12.02
N ASP A 58 0.24 2.69 -13.11
CA ASP A 58 -0.07 1.48 -13.90
C ASP A 58 1.15 1.08 -14.74
N TYR A 59 2.21 0.65 -14.06
CA TYR A 59 3.54 0.45 -14.64
C TYR A 59 3.56 -0.53 -15.81
N LEU A 60 2.67 -1.53 -15.81
CA LEU A 60 2.59 -2.55 -16.84
C LEU A 60 1.46 -2.33 -17.85
N GLY A 61 0.66 -1.27 -17.67
CA GLY A 61 -0.48 -0.97 -18.53
C GLY A 61 -1.61 -1.99 -18.39
N PHE A 62 -1.76 -2.58 -17.21
CA PHE A 62 -2.77 -3.62 -16.95
C PHE A 62 -4.15 -3.05 -16.65
N ALA A 63 -4.27 -1.81 -16.14
CA ALA A 63 -5.56 -1.24 -15.72
C ALA A 63 -6.61 -1.20 -16.83
N ASN A 64 -6.20 -1.14 -18.11
CA ASN A 64 -7.10 -1.18 -19.27
C ASN A 64 -6.97 -2.48 -20.08
N HIS A 65 -6.29 -3.51 -19.57
CA HIS A 65 -6.04 -4.74 -20.31
C HIS A 65 -7.35 -5.51 -20.57
N PRO A 66 -7.58 -6.02 -21.82
CA PRO A 66 -8.81 -6.73 -22.16
C PRO A 66 -9.12 -7.93 -21.26
N ALA A 67 -8.09 -8.71 -20.87
CA ALA A 67 -8.26 -9.85 -20.00
C ALA A 67 -8.73 -9.45 -18.59
N LEU A 68 -8.26 -8.31 -18.05
CA LEU A 68 -8.70 -7.81 -16.74
C LEU A 68 -10.16 -7.32 -16.81
N LYS A 69 -10.53 -6.63 -17.89
CA LYS A 69 -11.94 -6.24 -18.12
C LYS A 69 -12.87 -7.44 -18.18
N LYS A 70 -12.44 -8.50 -18.88
CA LYS A 70 -13.21 -9.76 -18.94
C LYS A 70 -13.30 -10.39 -17.55
N ALA A 71 -12.20 -10.52 -16.82
CA ALA A 71 -12.21 -11.09 -15.47
C ALA A 71 -13.10 -10.30 -14.50
N LEU A 72 -13.18 -8.96 -14.66
CA LEU A 72 -14.08 -8.11 -13.88
C LEU A 72 -15.55 -8.44 -14.18
N ALA A 73 -15.92 -8.56 -15.47
CA ALA A 73 -17.27 -8.89 -15.89
C ALA A 73 -17.69 -10.29 -15.40
N ASP A 74 -16.83 -11.30 -15.60
CA ASP A 74 -17.07 -12.67 -15.15
C ASP A 74 -17.17 -12.76 -13.63
N GLY A 75 -16.31 -12.02 -12.91
CA GLY A 75 -16.33 -11.92 -11.46
C GLY A 75 -17.58 -11.23 -10.91
N ALA A 76 -18.03 -10.15 -11.55
CA ALA A 76 -19.26 -9.46 -11.18
C ALA A 76 -20.50 -10.34 -11.43
N GLU A 77 -20.55 -11.07 -12.53
CA GLU A 77 -21.62 -12.02 -12.81
C GLU A 77 -21.71 -13.13 -11.75
N LYS A 78 -20.54 -13.65 -11.32
CA LYS A 78 -20.48 -14.75 -10.36
C LYS A 78 -20.71 -14.35 -8.91
N TYR A 79 -20.18 -13.19 -8.49
CA TYR A 79 -20.11 -12.81 -7.08
C TYR A 79 -20.91 -11.54 -6.75
N GLY A 80 -21.46 -10.84 -7.75
CA GLY A 80 -22.10 -9.54 -7.57
C GLY A 80 -21.11 -8.37 -7.52
N ALA A 81 -21.63 -7.18 -7.28
CA ALA A 81 -20.88 -5.91 -7.35
C ALA A 81 -20.07 -5.58 -6.11
N GLY A 82 -20.38 -6.16 -4.95
CA GLY A 82 -19.75 -5.84 -3.68
C GLY A 82 -19.79 -6.98 -2.68
N SER A 83 -19.02 -6.86 -1.59
CA SER A 83 -18.89 -7.91 -0.56
C SER A 83 -20.01 -7.86 0.49
N GLY A 84 -20.67 -6.73 0.68
CA GLY A 84 -21.79 -6.55 1.62
C GLY A 84 -21.43 -6.59 3.09
N ALA A 85 -20.19 -6.99 3.48
CA ALA A 85 -19.73 -7.13 4.86
C ALA A 85 -18.21 -7.06 4.96
N SER A 86 -17.68 -6.99 6.19
CA SER A 86 -16.26 -7.18 6.45
C SER A 86 -15.84 -8.63 6.20
N HIS A 87 -14.53 -8.87 6.02
CA HIS A 87 -14.01 -10.22 5.80
C HIS A 87 -14.47 -11.21 6.88
N LEU A 88 -14.47 -10.82 8.14
CA LEU A 88 -14.79 -11.68 9.27
C LEU A 88 -16.29 -11.97 9.43
N LEU A 89 -17.17 -11.15 8.85
CA LEU A 89 -18.62 -11.25 9.02
C LEU A 89 -19.35 -11.64 7.71
N GLY A 90 -18.70 -12.38 6.83
CA GLY A 90 -19.32 -12.92 5.61
C GLY A 90 -18.95 -12.18 4.32
N GLY A 91 -18.08 -11.17 4.36
CA GLY A 91 -17.55 -10.50 3.16
C GLY A 91 -16.41 -11.24 2.47
N HIS A 92 -15.83 -12.29 3.11
CA HIS A 92 -14.72 -13.07 2.55
C HIS A 92 -15.23 -14.22 1.66
N SER A 93 -15.08 -14.06 0.35
CA SER A 93 -15.53 -15.03 -0.65
C SER A 93 -14.41 -15.99 -1.07
N ARG A 94 -14.76 -17.00 -1.87
CA ARG A 94 -13.77 -17.91 -2.48
C ARG A 94 -12.75 -17.16 -3.35
N ALA A 95 -13.13 -16.06 -4.01
CA ALA A 95 -12.21 -15.27 -4.81
C ALA A 95 -11.14 -14.58 -3.94
N HIS A 96 -11.50 -14.11 -2.74
CA HIS A 96 -10.53 -13.55 -1.81
C HIS A 96 -9.54 -14.61 -1.33
N GLN A 97 -10.06 -15.75 -0.85
CA GLN A 97 -9.25 -16.86 -0.37
C GLN A 97 -8.24 -17.34 -1.44
N GLN A 98 -8.72 -17.52 -2.68
CA GLN A 98 -7.87 -17.93 -3.78
C GLN A 98 -6.77 -16.91 -4.06
N LEU A 99 -7.10 -15.62 -4.09
CA LEU A 99 -6.11 -14.56 -4.29
C LEU A 99 -5.07 -14.52 -3.18
N GLU A 100 -5.47 -14.69 -1.91
CA GLU A 100 -4.53 -14.76 -0.78
C GLU A 100 -3.56 -15.94 -0.92
N GLU A 101 -4.05 -17.11 -1.33
CA GLU A 101 -3.23 -18.29 -1.60
C GLU A 101 -2.26 -18.07 -2.77
N GLU A 102 -2.74 -17.46 -3.88
CA GLU A 102 -1.92 -17.12 -5.03
C GLU A 102 -0.82 -16.10 -4.69
N LEU A 103 -1.14 -15.06 -3.91
CA LEU A 103 -0.19 -14.03 -3.47
C LEU A 103 0.87 -14.61 -2.52
N ALA A 104 0.46 -15.48 -1.59
CA ALA A 104 1.38 -16.17 -0.68
C ALA A 104 2.38 -17.02 -1.48
N ALA A 105 1.87 -17.85 -2.41
CA ALA A 105 2.70 -18.69 -3.28
C ALA A 105 3.64 -17.85 -4.17
N PHE A 106 3.11 -16.77 -4.78
CA PHE A 106 3.86 -15.91 -5.68
C PHE A 106 5.02 -15.18 -4.99
N THR A 107 4.82 -14.78 -3.72
CA THR A 107 5.84 -14.10 -2.93
C THR A 107 6.71 -15.02 -2.07
N GLY A 108 6.47 -16.37 -2.11
CA GLY A 108 7.19 -17.35 -1.32
C GLY A 108 6.96 -17.17 0.20
N ARG A 109 5.72 -16.89 0.60
CA ARG A 109 5.30 -16.70 2.00
C ARG A 109 4.31 -17.78 2.42
N ASP A 110 4.14 -18.00 3.72
CA ASP A 110 3.21 -19.00 4.24
C ASP A 110 1.76 -18.59 4.03
N ARG A 111 1.46 -17.30 4.22
CA ARG A 111 0.11 -16.72 4.07
C ARG A 111 0.17 -15.29 3.54
N ALA A 112 -0.94 -14.86 2.95
CA ALA A 112 -1.22 -13.46 2.65
C ALA A 112 -2.59 -13.06 3.20
N LEU A 113 -2.79 -11.76 3.42
CA LEU A 113 -4.02 -11.16 3.90
C LEU A 113 -4.35 -9.92 3.07
N LEU A 114 -5.58 -9.84 2.56
CA LEU A 114 -6.03 -8.74 1.70
C LEU A 114 -6.50 -7.53 2.51
N PHE A 115 -6.18 -6.34 2.00
CA PHE A 115 -6.66 -5.05 2.50
C PHE A 115 -7.24 -4.23 1.35
N SER A 116 -8.20 -3.35 1.65
CA SER A 116 -8.81 -2.50 0.63
C SER A 116 -7.84 -1.48 0.03
N THR A 117 -6.82 -1.04 0.76
CA THR A 117 -5.77 -0.15 0.24
C THR A 117 -4.43 -0.40 0.94
N GLY A 118 -3.30 -0.02 0.28
CA GLY A 118 -1.97 -0.06 0.89
C GLY A 118 -1.86 0.82 2.14
N TYR A 119 -2.56 1.96 2.15
CA TYR A 119 -2.63 2.82 3.32
C TYR A 119 -3.21 2.08 4.53
N MET A 120 -4.33 1.37 4.34
CA MET A 120 -4.96 0.56 5.40
C MET A 120 -4.10 -0.63 5.82
N ALA A 121 -3.38 -1.25 4.88
CA ALA A 121 -2.44 -2.33 5.17
C ALA A 121 -1.32 -1.85 6.09
N ASN A 122 -0.63 -0.77 5.75
CA ASN A 122 0.44 -0.20 6.56
C ASN A 122 -0.04 0.23 7.95
N LEU A 123 -1.17 0.93 8.02
CA LEU A 123 -1.77 1.32 9.29
C LEU A 123 -2.10 0.09 10.14
N GLY A 124 -2.74 -0.92 9.54
CA GLY A 124 -3.14 -2.16 10.20
C GLY A 124 -1.95 -2.93 10.74
N VAL A 125 -0.90 -3.10 9.95
CA VAL A 125 0.34 -3.81 10.34
C VAL A 125 1.01 -3.11 11.52
N LEU A 126 1.31 -1.81 11.39
CA LEU A 126 2.07 -1.09 12.39
C LEU A 126 1.33 -0.96 13.73
N THR A 127 -0.01 -0.80 13.68
CA THR A 127 -0.82 -0.72 14.90
C THR A 127 -1.14 -2.08 15.53
N ALA A 128 -1.07 -3.18 14.75
CA ALA A 128 -1.30 -4.53 15.27
C ALA A 128 -0.03 -5.17 15.86
N LEU A 129 1.15 -4.87 15.26
CA LEU A 129 2.40 -5.54 15.62
C LEU A 129 3.26 -4.75 16.61
N ALA A 130 3.01 -3.44 16.79
CA ALA A 130 3.76 -2.61 17.73
C ALA A 130 2.84 -1.68 18.52
N GLY A 131 3.18 -1.42 19.78
CA GLY A 131 2.40 -0.61 20.70
C GLY A 131 3.23 0.07 21.78
N LYS A 132 2.57 0.54 22.84
CA LYS A 132 3.23 1.22 23.96
C LYS A 132 4.32 0.32 24.59
N GLY A 133 5.53 0.84 24.63
CA GLY A 133 6.71 0.12 25.15
C GLY A 133 7.62 -0.40 24.04
N ASP A 134 7.11 -0.60 22.84
CA ASP A 134 7.87 -1.01 21.66
C ASP A 134 8.51 0.18 20.94
N CYS A 135 9.34 -0.09 19.94
CA CYS A 135 9.98 0.91 19.10
C CYS A 135 9.71 0.63 17.62
N ILE A 136 9.36 1.67 16.86
CA ILE A 136 9.30 1.62 15.40
C ILE A 136 10.38 2.53 14.83
N LEU A 137 11.26 1.98 13.99
CA LEU A 137 12.29 2.70 13.27
C LEU A 137 11.91 2.78 11.79
N GLN A 138 11.85 3.98 11.23
CA GLN A 138 11.38 4.21 9.87
C GLN A 138 12.41 4.99 9.06
N ASP A 139 12.53 4.65 7.78
CA ASP A 139 13.27 5.50 6.86
C ASP A 139 12.63 6.89 6.78
N LYS A 140 13.48 7.92 6.66
CA LYS A 140 13.05 9.32 6.64
C LYS A 140 12.13 9.66 5.46
N LEU A 141 12.27 8.95 4.34
CA LEU A 141 11.49 9.16 3.12
C LEU A 141 10.35 8.15 2.93
N ASN A 142 10.07 7.32 3.93
CA ASN A 142 8.94 6.40 3.88
C ASN A 142 7.62 7.08 3.49
N HIS A 143 6.77 6.32 2.81
CA HIS A 143 5.43 6.75 2.46
C HIS A 143 4.62 7.18 3.69
N ALA A 144 3.74 8.18 3.51
CA ALA A 144 2.92 8.77 4.59
C ALA A 144 2.15 7.73 5.42
N SER A 145 1.67 6.63 4.80
CA SER A 145 0.94 5.57 5.51
C SER A 145 1.78 4.84 6.55
N LEU A 146 3.09 4.65 6.30
CA LEU A 146 4.01 4.09 7.30
C LEU A 146 4.22 5.07 8.44
N LEU A 147 4.41 6.37 8.14
CA LEU A 147 4.56 7.41 9.16
C LEU A 147 3.32 7.49 10.06
N ASP A 148 2.14 7.54 9.46
CA ASP A 148 0.87 7.65 10.18
C ASP A 148 0.56 6.38 10.98
N GLY A 149 0.87 5.20 10.43
CA GLY A 149 0.75 3.92 11.13
C GLY A 149 1.64 3.87 12.37
N GLY A 150 2.89 4.29 12.23
CA GLY A 150 3.82 4.40 13.35
C GLY A 150 3.32 5.34 14.44
N LEU A 151 2.89 6.54 14.08
CA LEU A 151 2.33 7.51 15.03
C LEU A 151 1.07 6.97 15.73
N SER A 152 0.22 6.26 15.00
CA SER A 152 -1.05 5.72 15.52
C SER A 152 -0.87 4.49 16.41
N SER A 153 0.27 3.79 16.33
CA SER A 153 0.55 2.60 17.12
C SER A 153 0.74 2.88 18.62
N GLY A 154 1.18 4.10 18.98
CA GLY A 154 1.57 4.46 20.33
C GLY A 154 2.97 3.98 20.73
N ALA A 155 3.73 3.37 19.81
CA ALA A 155 5.13 3.01 20.01
C ALA A 155 6.06 4.23 19.99
N ASP A 156 7.30 4.06 20.45
CA ASP A 156 8.35 5.09 20.30
C ASP A 156 8.84 5.11 18.86
N CYS A 157 8.25 6.00 18.03
CA CYS A 157 8.58 6.14 16.63
C CYS A 157 9.77 7.04 16.40
N ARG A 158 10.78 6.55 15.67
CA ARG A 158 11.97 7.30 15.27
C ARG A 158 12.24 7.11 13.79
N ARG A 159 12.84 8.10 13.16
CA ARG A 159 13.26 8.05 11.77
C ARG A 159 14.78 8.04 11.69
N TYR A 160 15.33 7.07 10.95
CA TYR A 160 16.73 7.07 10.55
C TYR A 160 16.90 7.80 9.20
N LEU A 161 18.14 8.21 8.91
CA LEU A 161 18.45 8.92 7.67
C LEU A 161 18.20 8.00 6.47
N HIS A 162 17.70 8.59 5.38
CA HIS A 162 17.30 7.86 4.20
C HIS A 162 18.41 6.95 3.67
N ALA A 163 18.08 5.66 3.50
CA ALA A 163 18.95 4.58 3.03
C ALA A 163 20.27 4.42 3.81
N ASP A 164 20.40 5.08 4.99
CA ASP A 164 21.63 5.08 5.81
C ASP A 164 21.59 3.97 6.87
N THR A 165 22.28 2.88 6.58
CA THR A 165 22.40 1.72 7.47
C THR A 165 23.16 2.04 8.75
N ASN A 166 24.12 2.98 8.74
CA ASN A 166 24.84 3.40 9.95
C ASN A 166 23.90 4.17 10.89
N SER A 167 23.08 5.04 10.34
CA SER A 167 22.03 5.73 11.09
C SER A 167 21.05 4.75 11.73
N LEU A 168 20.60 3.73 10.98
CA LEU A 168 19.74 2.68 11.51
C LEU A 168 20.42 1.90 12.63
N GLU A 169 21.67 1.46 12.45
CA GLU A 169 22.41 0.68 13.45
C GLU A 169 22.57 1.44 14.78
N GLN A 170 22.84 2.75 14.71
CA GLN A 170 22.90 3.59 15.92
C GLN A 170 21.56 3.64 16.67
N HIS A 171 20.43 3.65 15.94
CA HIS A 171 19.09 3.61 16.54
C HIS A 171 18.81 2.24 17.18
N LEU A 172 19.13 1.15 16.49
CA LEU A 172 18.97 -0.21 16.97
C LEU A 172 19.77 -0.44 18.27
N ALA A 173 21.03 -0.05 18.32
CA ALA A 173 21.89 -0.20 19.49
C ALA A 173 21.35 0.53 20.73
N ARG A 174 20.74 1.71 20.56
CA ARG A 174 20.16 2.52 21.65
C ARG A 174 18.86 1.93 22.21
N LYS A 175 18.21 1.00 21.49
CA LYS A 175 16.91 0.43 21.84
C LYS A 175 16.99 -1.03 22.28
N ALA A 176 18.21 -1.53 22.54
CA ALA A 176 18.42 -2.88 23.02
C ALA A 176 17.49 -3.24 24.21
N GLY A 177 16.91 -4.44 24.19
CA GLY A 177 15.96 -4.90 25.19
C GLY A 177 14.49 -4.49 24.97
N LYS A 178 14.17 -3.80 23.87
CA LYS A 178 12.79 -3.53 23.42
C LYS A 178 12.45 -4.39 22.22
N LYS A 179 11.15 -4.62 21.97
CA LYS A 179 10.70 -5.10 20.66
C LYS A 179 10.83 -3.96 19.66
N ILE A 180 11.52 -4.23 18.55
CA ILE A 180 11.80 -3.24 17.52
C ILE A 180 11.20 -3.70 16.21
N LEU A 181 10.44 -2.82 15.55
CA LEU A 181 9.99 -2.99 14.18
C LEU A 181 10.69 -1.95 13.31
N VAL A 182 11.38 -2.40 12.27
CA VAL A 182 11.98 -1.53 11.24
C VAL A 182 11.06 -1.55 10.03
N ALA A 183 10.62 -0.40 9.56
CA ALA A 183 9.77 -0.27 8.38
C ALA A 183 10.45 0.60 7.32
N THR A 184 10.42 0.12 6.07
CA THR A 184 10.96 0.85 4.91
C THR A 184 10.12 0.61 3.67
N ASP A 185 10.04 1.61 2.77
CA ASP A 185 9.66 1.34 1.39
C ASP A 185 10.74 0.46 0.73
N GLY A 186 10.35 -0.47 -0.14
CA GLY A 186 11.27 -1.25 -0.96
C GLY A 186 11.83 -0.44 -2.11
N VAL A 187 10.96 0.33 -2.76
CA VAL A 187 11.28 1.34 -3.78
C VAL A 187 10.60 2.65 -3.37
N PHE A 188 11.38 3.72 -3.26
CA PHE A 188 10.86 5.02 -2.84
C PHE A 188 10.16 5.74 -3.99
N SER A 189 8.92 6.14 -3.77
CA SER A 189 8.02 6.62 -4.83
C SER A 189 8.44 7.91 -5.53
N MET A 190 9.17 8.78 -4.84
CA MET A 190 9.53 10.10 -5.38
C MET A 190 10.83 10.07 -6.19
N ASP A 191 11.84 9.36 -5.69
CA ASP A 191 13.18 9.35 -6.27
C ASP A 191 13.45 8.06 -7.08
N GLY A 192 12.66 7.00 -6.85
CA GLY A 192 12.75 5.72 -7.56
C GLY A 192 13.92 4.85 -7.14
N ASP A 193 14.63 5.24 -6.09
CA ASP A 193 15.74 4.47 -5.54
C ASP A 193 15.23 3.27 -4.71
N ILE A 194 16.09 2.25 -4.63
CA ILE A 194 15.78 1.00 -3.96
C ILE A 194 16.45 0.99 -2.58
N ALA A 195 15.70 0.61 -1.55
CA ALA A 195 16.24 0.44 -0.21
C ALA A 195 17.38 -0.60 -0.17
N PRO A 196 18.41 -0.42 0.67
CA PRO A 196 19.52 -1.36 0.82
C PRO A 196 19.09 -2.61 1.62
N LEU A 197 18.09 -3.37 1.11
CA LEU A 197 17.37 -4.42 1.85
C LEU A 197 18.26 -5.51 2.42
N LEU A 198 19.34 -5.92 1.70
CA LEU A 198 20.30 -6.90 2.23
C LEU A 198 20.97 -6.44 3.53
N ALA A 199 21.39 -5.18 3.57
CA ALA A 199 22.01 -4.61 4.75
C ALA A 199 20.99 -4.40 5.88
N LEU A 200 19.78 -3.94 5.54
CA LEU A 200 18.69 -3.76 6.51
C LEU A 200 18.29 -5.11 7.16
N ALA A 201 18.11 -6.16 6.36
CA ALA A 201 17.82 -7.51 6.86
C ALA A 201 18.92 -8.04 7.78
N THR A 202 20.18 -7.85 7.39
CA THR A 202 21.33 -8.24 8.20
C THR A 202 21.35 -7.53 9.56
N LEU A 203 21.11 -6.21 9.57
CA LEU A 203 21.05 -5.42 10.80
C LEU A 203 19.86 -5.82 11.66
N CYS A 204 18.68 -6.02 11.07
CA CYS A 204 17.50 -6.46 11.81
C CYS A 204 17.74 -7.80 12.49
N LYS A 205 18.31 -8.80 11.80
CA LYS A 205 18.67 -10.09 12.39
C LYS A 205 19.69 -9.95 13.53
N LYS A 206 20.73 -9.14 13.35
CA LYS A 206 21.75 -8.87 14.37
C LYS A 206 21.17 -8.30 15.66
N HIS A 207 20.12 -7.49 15.56
CA HIS A 207 19.52 -6.78 16.69
C HIS A 207 18.15 -7.33 17.14
N ASP A 208 17.76 -8.51 16.67
CA ASP A 208 16.44 -9.14 16.94
C ASP A 208 15.28 -8.17 16.68
N ALA A 209 15.34 -7.48 15.53
CA ALA A 209 14.32 -6.56 15.08
C ALA A 209 13.50 -7.15 13.93
N LEU A 210 12.19 -6.90 13.94
CA LEU A 210 11.29 -7.30 12.86
C LEU A 210 11.44 -6.33 11.68
N LEU A 211 11.69 -6.85 10.47
CA LEU A 211 11.74 -6.03 9.25
C LEU A 211 10.43 -6.10 8.49
N MET A 212 9.85 -4.94 8.21
CA MET A 212 8.71 -4.73 7.31
C MET A 212 9.15 -3.98 6.07
N VAL A 213 8.80 -4.50 4.90
CA VAL A 213 9.03 -3.85 3.60
C VAL A 213 7.69 -3.53 2.93
N ASP A 214 7.47 -2.26 2.64
CA ASP A 214 6.41 -1.79 1.75
C ASP A 214 6.94 -1.81 0.31
N ASP A 215 6.55 -2.82 -0.43
CA ASP A 215 6.99 -3.04 -1.81
C ASP A 215 5.96 -2.56 -2.86
N ALA A 216 5.19 -1.55 -2.51
CA ALA A 216 4.13 -1.02 -3.37
C ALA A 216 4.62 -0.60 -4.77
N HIS A 217 5.86 -0.21 -4.92
CA HIS A 217 6.46 0.21 -6.20
C HIS A 217 7.38 -0.85 -6.82
N GLY A 218 7.83 -1.86 -6.07
CA GLY A 218 8.65 -2.96 -6.58
C GLY A 218 7.82 -4.17 -7.00
N PHE A 219 6.73 -4.47 -6.28
CA PHE A 219 5.84 -5.61 -6.58
C PHE A 219 5.22 -5.49 -7.97
N GLY A 220 5.32 -6.55 -8.77
CA GLY A 220 4.92 -6.58 -10.16
C GLY A 220 5.98 -6.09 -11.13
N VAL A 221 7.05 -5.43 -10.68
CA VAL A 221 8.08 -4.78 -11.52
C VAL A 221 9.45 -5.42 -11.33
N LEU A 222 9.94 -5.45 -10.09
CA LEU A 222 11.27 -5.96 -9.76
C LEU A 222 11.29 -7.48 -9.59
N GLY A 223 12.48 -8.05 -9.71
CA GLY A 223 12.70 -9.48 -9.60
C GLY A 223 12.50 -10.22 -10.94
N LYS A 224 12.94 -11.46 -10.97
CA LYS A 224 12.91 -12.31 -12.18
C LYS A 224 11.48 -12.64 -12.61
N THR A 225 10.59 -12.84 -11.64
CA THR A 225 9.18 -13.17 -11.91
C THR A 225 8.24 -11.98 -11.71
N GLY A 226 8.74 -10.87 -11.12
CA GLY A 226 7.96 -9.72 -10.71
C GLY A 226 7.47 -9.83 -9.26
N ALA A 227 8.02 -10.74 -8.45
CA ALA A 227 7.64 -10.86 -7.05
C ALA A 227 8.20 -9.75 -6.16
N GLY A 228 8.86 -8.75 -6.76
CA GLY A 228 9.22 -7.50 -6.12
C GLY A 228 10.66 -7.42 -5.63
N SER A 229 10.90 -6.45 -4.74
CA SER A 229 12.25 -6.14 -4.23
C SER A 229 12.86 -7.29 -3.42
N CYS A 230 12.06 -8.07 -2.70
CA CYS A 230 12.56 -9.24 -1.98
C CYS A 230 13.12 -10.29 -2.95
N GLU A 231 12.42 -10.59 -4.04
CA GLU A 231 12.94 -11.50 -5.08
C GLU A 231 14.20 -10.93 -5.73
N HIS A 232 14.22 -9.63 -6.03
CA HIS A 232 15.36 -8.96 -6.64
C HIS A 232 16.65 -9.16 -5.84
N PHE A 233 16.57 -9.15 -4.52
CA PHE A 233 17.70 -9.37 -3.61
C PHE A 233 17.82 -10.81 -3.09
N SER A 234 16.98 -11.74 -3.56
CA SER A 234 16.93 -13.13 -3.08
C SER A 234 16.68 -13.24 -1.57
N LEU A 235 15.87 -12.34 -1.02
CA LEU A 235 15.47 -12.31 0.39
C LEU A 235 14.23 -13.17 0.61
N THR A 236 14.26 -13.98 1.67
CA THR A 236 13.19 -14.89 2.06
C THR A 236 12.27 -14.29 3.12
N GLN A 237 11.27 -15.05 3.56
CA GLN A 237 10.42 -14.69 4.70
C GLN A 237 11.21 -14.49 5.99
N ASP A 238 12.28 -15.26 6.20
CA ASP A 238 13.15 -15.14 7.38
C ASP A 238 14.00 -13.86 7.37
N ASP A 239 14.22 -13.29 6.20
CA ASP A 239 14.96 -12.03 6.02
C ASP A 239 14.03 -10.82 6.15
N VAL A 240 12.83 -10.93 5.57
CA VAL A 240 11.78 -9.91 5.57
C VAL A 240 10.46 -10.56 6.04
N PRO A 241 10.23 -10.66 7.35
CA PRO A 241 9.06 -11.33 7.90
C PRO A 241 7.71 -10.67 7.53
N VAL A 242 7.70 -9.37 7.23
CA VAL A 242 6.49 -8.64 6.87
C VAL A 242 6.69 -7.98 5.50
N LEU A 243 6.01 -8.52 4.49
CA LEU A 243 5.98 -7.94 3.14
C LEU A 243 4.60 -7.36 2.87
N MET A 244 4.55 -6.07 2.52
CA MET A 244 3.34 -5.42 1.98
C MET A 244 3.51 -5.15 0.49
N GLY A 245 2.45 -5.36 -0.29
CA GLY A 245 2.38 -4.97 -1.70
C GLY A 245 1.03 -4.38 -2.05
N THR A 246 0.99 -3.57 -3.11
CA THR A 246 -0.27 -3.01 -3.61
C THR A 246 -0.70 -3.66 -4.92
N LEU A 247 -2.00 -3.80 -5.09
CA LEU A 247 -2.64 -4.38 -6.26
C LEU A 247 -3.11 -3.31 -7.27
N GLY A 248 -3.10 -2.04 -6.84
CA GLY A 248 -3.60 -0.90 -7.62
C GLY A 248 -2.54 -0.18 -8.45
N LYS A 249 -1.32 -0.70 -8.54
CA LYS A 249 -0.24 -0.11 -9.35
C LYS A 249 0.13 -1.03 -10.51
N ALA A 250 1.24 -1.73 -10.45
CA ALA A 250 1.70 -2.62 -11.55
C ALA A 250 0.65 -3.67 -11.96
N LEU A 251 -0.16 -4.17 -11.04
CA LEU A 251 -1.22 -5.14 -11.36
C LEU A 251 -2.50 -4.50 -11.95
N GLY A 252 -2.58 -3.18 -12.07
CA GLY A 252 -3.70 -2.48 -12.69
C GLY A 252 -5.08 -2.73 -12.06
N SER A 253 -5.10 -3.17 -10.79
CA SER A 253 -6.31 -3.60 -10.08
C SER A 253 -6.62 -2.66 -8.90
N PHE A 254 -7.06 -3.18 -7.77
CA PHE A 254 -7.40 -2.42 -6.56
C PHE A 254 -7.06 -3.23 -5.32
N GLY A 255 -6.64 -2.54 -4.24
CA GLY A 255 -6.36 -3.17 -2.97
C GLY A 255 -4.87 -3.30 -2.68
N ALA A 256 -4.58 -4.04 -1.63
CA ALA A 256 -3.25 -4.36 -1.16
C ALA A 256 -3.24 -5.71 -0.45
N PHE A 257 -2.06 -6.23 -0.16
CA PHE A 257 -1.89 -7.41 0.64
C PHE A 257 -0.73 -7.25 1.62
N VAL A 258 -0.75 -8.04 2.67
CA VAL A 258 0.39 -8.28 3.55
C VAL A 258 0.67 -9.77 3.56
N ALA A 259 1.92 -10.16 3.41
CA ALA A 259 2.33 -11.57 3.38
C ALA A 259 3.45 -11.84 4.39
N GLY A 260 3.43 -13.02 5.00
CA GLY A 260 4.39 -13.46 6.01
C GLY A 260 4.00 -14.79 6.64
N SER A 261 4.48 -15.08 7.87
CA SER A 261 4.21 -16.34 8.56
C SER A 261 2.74 -16.50 8.97
N HIS A 262 2.34 -17.75 9.26
CA HIS A 262 0.99 -18.04 9.75
C HIS A 262 0.65 -17.21 11.00
N GLU A 263 1.56 -17.14 11.96
CA GLU A 263 1.36 -16.42 13.22
C GLU A 263 1.24 -14.92 13.01
N MET A 264 2.08 -14.35 12.13
CA MET A 264 2.03 -12.91 11.82
C MET A 264 0.70 -12.55 11.14
N ILE A 265 0.24 -13.33 10.17
CA ILE A 265 -1.06 -13.11 9.52
C ILE A 265 -2.21 -13.28 10.53
N GLU A 266 -2.14 -14.27 11.43
CA GLU A 266 -3.14 -14.43 12.47
C GLU A 266 -3.19 -13.22 13.41
N MET A 267 -2.03 -12.69 13.82
CA MET A 267 -1.96 -11.42 14.58
C MET A 267 -2.67 -10.27 13.87
N LEU A 268 -2.51 -10.16 12.55
CA LEU A 268 -3.20 -9.11 11.77
C LEU A 268 -4.72 -9.33 11.74
N ILE A 269 -5.17 -10.57 11.59
CA ILE A 269 -6.61 -10.91 11.61
C ILE A 269 -7.24 -10.51 12.96
N GLN A 270 -6.52 -10.73 14.07
CA GLN A 270 -7.04 -10.46 15.41
C GLN A 270 -6.93 -8.99 15.83
N PHE A 271 -5.93 -8.24 15.34
CA PHE A 271 -5.60 -6.93 15.90
C PHE A 271 -5.57 -5.78 14.89
N ALA A 272 -5.49 -6.03 13.59
CA ALA A 272 -5.50 -4.97 12.58
C ALA A 272 -6.90 -4.36 12.42
N ARG A 273 -7.13 -3.22 13.06
CA ARG A 273 -8.43 -2.54 13.05
C ARG A 273 -8.93 -2.21 11.64
N THR A 274 -8.00 -1.87 10.72
CA THR A 274 -8.32 -1.57 9.33
C THR A 274 -8.74 -2.80 8.51
N TYR A 275 -8.44 -4.01 8.98
CA TYR A 275 -8.97 -5.26 8.45
C TYR A 275 -10.33 -5.62 9.08
N ILE A 276 -10.40 -5.57 10.42
CA ILE A 276 -11.56 -6.01 11.21
C ILE A 276 -12.81 -5.17 10.91
N TYR A 277 -12.64 -3.84 10.86
CA TYR A 277 -13.75 -2.87 10.81
C TYR A 277 -13.98 -2.25 9.43
N THR A 278 -13.44 -2.86 8.38
CA THR A 278 -13.61 -2.41 7.00
C THR A 278 -14.37 -3.44 6.18
N THR A 279 -15.30 -2.99 5.34
CA THR A 279 -15.93 -3.83 4.33
C THR A 279 -14.86 -4.43 3.40
N ALA A 280 -14.97 -5.73 3.13
CA ALA A 280 -14.05 -6.42 2.23
C ALA A 280 -14.11 -5.83 0.82
N MET A 281 -12.99 -5.88 0.10
CA MET A 281 -12.96 -5.47 -1.31
C MET A 281 -13.98 -6.28 -2.13
N PRO A 282 -14.54 -5.74 -3.24
CA PRO A 282 -15.46 -6.51 -4.07
C PRO A 282 -14.81 -7.82 -4.57
N PRO A 283 -15.52 -8.98 -4.49
CA PRO A 283 -14.95 -10.27 -4.93
C PRO A 283 -14.54 -10.28 -6.42
N ALA A 284 -15.25 -9.55 -7.26
CA ALA A 284 -14.89 -9.37 -8.67
C ALA A 284 -13.48 -8.74 -8.80
N GLN A 285 -13.11 -7.83 -7.90
CA GLN A 285 -11.80 -7.20 -7.89
C GLN A 285 -10.69 -8.18 -7.48
N ALA A 286 -10.98 -9.11 -6.58
CA ALA A 286 -10.05 -10.20 -6.27
C ALA A 286 -9.83 -11.11 -7.49
N ALA A 287 -10.89 -11.46 -8.22
CA ALA A 287 -10.78 -12.23 -9.45
C ALA A 287 -9.95 -11.51 -10.55
N VAL A 288 -10.13 -10.19 -10.70
CA VAL A 288 -9.28 -9.36 -11.57
C VAL A 288 -7.80 -9.46 -11.20
N THR A 289 -7.51 -9.40 -9.92
CA THR A 289 -6.11 -9.45 -9.45
C THR A 289 -5.48 -10.83 -9.69
N SER A 290 -6.23 -11.92 -9.50
CA SER A 290 -5.78 -13.27 -9.88
C SER A 290 -5.45 -13.34 -11.38
N ALA A 291 -6.28 -12.76 -12.24
CA ALA A 291 -5.99 -12.68 -13.67
C ALA A 291 -4.74 -11.82 -13.97
N ALA A 292 -4.53 -10.74 -13.23
CA ALA A 292 -3.33 -9.90 -13.38
C ALA A 292 -2.04 -10.64 -12.99
N LEU A 293 -2.05 -11.46 -11.94
CA LEU A 293 -0.91 -12.31 -11.56
C LEU A 293 -0.58 -13.33 -12.66
N GLN A 294 -1.58 -13.91 -13.31
CA GLN A 294 -1.34 -14.81 -14.44
C GLN A 294 -0.73 -14.08 -15.64
N LEU A 295 -1.23 -12.87 -15.96
CA LEU A 295 -0.68 -12.02 -17.02
C LEU A 295 0.76 -11.61 -16.74
N LEU A 296 1.11 -11.36 -15.50
CA LEU A 296 2.48 -10.99 -15.10
C LEU A 296 3.52 -12.04 -15.53
N GLY A 297 3.15 -13.33 -15.45
CA GLY A 297 3.95 -14.43 -15.96
C GLY A 297 3.92 -14.55 -17.48
N ALA A 298 2.74 -14.42 -18.09
CA ALA A 298 2.54 -14.59 -19.53
C ALA A 298 3.13 -13.44 -20.37
N GLU A 299 3.08 -12.22 -19.86
CA GLU A 299 3.54 -11.00 -20.55
C GLU A 299 4.77 -10.39 -19.88
N SER A 300 5.76 -11.22 -19.49
CA SER A 300 6.98 -10.79 -18.81
C SER A 300 7.79 -9.73 -19.54
N TRP A 301 7.58 -9.55 -20.83
CA TRP A 301 8.20 -8.51 -21.65
C TRP A 301 7.80 -7.07 -21.25
N ARG A 302 6.78 -6.90 -20.41
CA ARG A 302 6.34 -5.58 -19.90
C ARG A 302 7.21 -5.04 -18.76
N ARG A 303 8.02 -5.89 -18.16
CA ARG A 303 8.92 -5.56 -17.04
C ARG A 303 10.31 -5.21 -17.53
#